data_c78e93d0ba8c81fdea31f07be04f61b0
#
_entry.id   c78e93d0ba8c81fdea31f07be04f61b0
#
_cell.length_a   1.000
_cell.length_b   1.000
_cell.length_c   1.000
_cell.angle_alpha   90.00
_cell.angle_beta   90.00
_cell.angle_gamma   90.00
#
_symmetry.space_group_name_H-M   'P 1'
#
loop_
_entity.id
_entity.type
_entity.pdbx_description
1 polymer ?
#
loop_
_entity_poly.entity_id
_entity_poly.type
_entity_poly.pdbx_seq_one_letter_code
_entity_poly.pdbx_strand_id
1 'polypeptide(L)'
;LTTVQVNLGYRCNQSCLHCHVNAGPQRKEEMTAETIDALLSFIAASPEVKVLDLTGGAPELNANFRRLVIAGRQRGLRVIDRCNLTILEEPDHADLAEFLAMHRVEVVASLPCYLGENVDRQRGKGTFDASIRALRQLNALGYGQPATGLVLNLVFNPQGPVLPPPQAPLAAAYREHLGGEFGIVFNQLFTLTNMPIQRFGSMLVSKGQFNNYLQLLRS
;
A
#
# COMPACT_ATOMS: atom_id res chain seq x y z
N LEU A 1 9.58 21.02 -3.79
CA LEU A 1 9.19 19.67 -3.32
C LEU A 1 7.71 19.70 -2.91
N THR A 2 6.85 19.01 -3.67
CA THR A 2 5.40 19.04 -3.39
C THR A 2 4.88 17.80 -2.65
N THR A 3 5.64 16.72 -2.69
CA THR A 3 5.30 15.44 -2.03
C THR A 3 6.45 14.99 -1.15
N VAL A 4 6.14 14.64 0.09
CA VAL A 4 7.06 13.98 1.02
C VAL A 4 6.58 12.54 1.21
N GLN A 5 7.35 11.57 0.72
CA GLN A 5 7.11 10.16 0.99
C GLN A 5 7.94 9.72 2.20
N VAL A 6 7.28 9.08 3.15
CA VAL A 6 7.86 8.74 4.45
C VAL A 6 7.78 7.23 4.69
N ASN A 7 8.92 6.57 4.80
CA ASN A 7 9.00 5.18 5.21
C ASN A 7 9.04 5.10 6.74
N LEU A 8 7.94 4.62 7.35
CA LEU A 8 7.78 4.57 8.81
C LEU A 8 8.46 3.37 9.48
N GLY A 9 9.00 2.45 8.68
CA GLY A 9 9.71 1.29 9.19
C GLY A 9 9.50 0.04 8.35
N TYR A 10 10.08 -1.07 8.81
CA TYR A 10 10.06 -2.35 8.09
C TYR A 10 9.23 -3.42 8.78
N ARG A 11 8.61 -3.10 9.91
CA ARG A 11 7.65 -3.99 10.55
C ARG A 11 6.40 -4.13 9.68
N CYS A 12 5.95 -5.38 9.47
CA CYS A 12 4.76 -5.68 8.66
C CYS A 12 4.17 -7.00 9.18
N ASN A 13 2.86 -7.13 9.16
CA ASN A 13 2.19 -8.40 9.46
C ASN A 13 2.30 -9.44 8.32
N GLN A 14 2.94 -9.07 7.19
CA GLN A 14 3.15 -9.94 6.02
C GLN A 14 4.62 -10.05 5.62
N SER A 15 4.95 -11.09 4.82
CA SER A 15 6.28 -11.35 4.26
C SER A 15 6.22 -11.57 2.75
N CYS A 16 5.68 -10.62 2.00
CA CYS A 16 5.46 -10.70 0.56
C CYS A 16 6.73 -10.97 -0.25
N LEU A 17 6.65 -11.82 -1.28
CA LEU A 17 7.81 -12.18 -2.12
C LEU A 17 8.40 -11.01 -2.89
N HIS A 18 7.58 -10.05 -3.31
CA HIS A 18 7.97 -8.88 -4.09
C HIS A 18 8.32 -7.65 -3.23
N CYS A 19 8.49 -7.81 -1.91
CA CYS A 19 8.67 -6.67 -1.01
C CYS A 19 9.98 -5.91 -1.27
N HIS A 20 9.86 -4.61 -1.58
CA HIS A 20 10.97 -3.72 -1.93
C HIS A 20 11.86 -3.36 -0.74
N VAL A 21 11.34 -3.44 0.47
CA VAL A 21 12.02 -3.04 1.71
C VAL A 21 12.34 -4.24 2.60
N ASN A 22 12.05 -5.45 2.14
CA ASN A 22 12.22 -6.68 2.92
C ASN A 22 11.52 -6.61 4.29
N ALA A 23 10.32 -6.06 4.31
CA ALA A 23 9.49 -5.96 5.51
C ALA A 23 9.02 -7.34 6.00
N GLY A 24 8.67 -7.40 7.27
CA GLY A 24 8.14 -8.63 7.87
C GLY A 24 7.86 -8.51 9.36
N PRO A 25 7.21 -9.55 9.96
CA PRO A 25 6.78 -9.49 11.36
C PRO A 25 7.93 -9.41 12.38
N GLN A 26 9.12 -9.90 12.01
CA GLN A 26 10.29 -9.90 12.90
C GLN A 26 11.15 -8.65 12.78
N ARG A 27 10.84 -7.73 11.84
CA ARG A 27 11.58 -6.48 11.69
C ARG A 27 11.19 -5.52 12.81
N LYS A 28 12.20 -4.79 13.30
CA LYS A 28 12.04 -3.88 14.44
C LYS A 28 12.41 -2.44 14.10
N GLU A 29 12.98 -2.23 12.92
CA GLU A 29 13.42 -0.91 12.48
C GLU A 29 12.18 -0.07 12.17
N GLU A 30 12.06 1.03 12.88
CA GLU A 30 10.96 1.98 12.73
C GLU A 30 11.45 3.43 12.95
N MET A 31 10.75 4.36 12.37
CA MET A 31 11.02 5.78 12.57
C MET A 31 10.64 6.18 13.99
N THR A 32 11.59 6.78 14.70
CA THR A 32 11.41 7.19 16.11
C THR A 32 10.56 8.46 16.23
N ALA A 33 10.07 8.74 17.43
CA ALA A 33 9.30 9.96 17.71
C ALA A 33 10.11 11.23 17.42
N GLU A 34 11.41 11.24 17.74
CA GLU A 34 12.31 12.37 17.49
C GLU A 34 12.46 12.63 15.98
N THR A 35 12.59 11.57 15.17
CA THR A 35 12.68 11.70 13.71
C THR A 35 11.35 12.23 13.15
N ILE A 36 10.22 11.81 13.70
CA ILE A 36 8.90 12.31 13.34
C ILE A 36 8.73 13.78 13.71
N ASP A 37 9.24 14.22 14.85
CA ASP A 37 9.24 15.64 15.24
C ASP A 37 10.06 16.50 14.27
N ALA A 38 11.23 16.02 13.87
CA ALA A 38 12.04 16.68 12.85
C ALA A 38 11.33 16.75 11.49
N LEU A 39 10.67 15.66 11.07
CA LEU A 39 9.86 15.61 9.85
C LEU A 39 8.70 16.60 9.89
N LEU A 40 7.95 16.66 10.98
CA LEU A 40 6.85 17.61 11.14
C LEU A 40 7.31 19.06 11.14
N SER A 41 8.49 19.33 11.73
CA SER A 41 9.14 20.64 11.69
C SER A 41 9.56 21.02 10.27
N PHE A 42 10.14 20.10 9.52
CA PHE A 42 10.47 20.27 8.09
C PHE A 42 9.23 20.60 7.26
N ILE A 43 8.14 19.80 7.42
CA ILE A 43 6.89 20.04 6.70
C ILE A 43 6.30 21.40 7.06
N ALA A 44 6.37 21.82 8.32
CA ALA A 44 5.89 23.13 8.77
C ALA A 44 6.66 24.30 8.12
N ALA A 45 7.96 24.11 7.87
CA ALA A 45 8.83 25.08 7.20
C ALA A 45 8.73 25.07 5.67
N SER A 46 7.98 24.11 5.08
CA SER A 46 7.93 23.86 3.63
C SER A 46 6.49 24.02 3.11
N PRO A 47 6.00 25.26 2.87
CA PRO A 47 4.61 25.53 2.48
C PRO A 47 4.24 25.00 1.10
N GLU A 48 5.22 24.65 0.27
CA GLU A 48 5.05 24.01 -1.04
C GLU A 48 4.69 22.51 -0.93
N VAL A 49 4.91 21.86 0.21
CA VAL A 49 4.50 20.47 0.44
C VAL A 49 2.99 20.40 0.51
N LYS A 50 2.39 19.55 -0.32
CA LYS A 50 0.93 19.35 -0.44
C LYS A 50 0.51 17.91 -0.13
N VAL A 51 1.45 16.98 -0.22
CA VAL A 51 1.17 15.54 -0.06
C VAL A 51 2.14 14.93 0.94
N LEU A 52 1.57 14.19 1.89
CA LEU A 52 2.27 13.31 2.82
C LEU A 52 1.91 11.85 2.47
N ASP A 53 2.87 11.10 1.95
CA ASP A 53 2.70 9.72 1.45
C ASP A 53 3.37 8.75 2.43
N LEU A 54 2.58 8.06 3.24
CA LEU A 54 3.03 7.16 4.29
C LEU A 54 3.22 5.75 3.74
N THR A 55 4.41 5.20 3.91
CA THR A 55 4.81 3.89 3.37
C THR A 55 5.72 3.14 4.36
N GLY A 56 6.15 1.94 3.96
CA GLY A 56 7.06 1.12 4.75
C GLY A 56 6.76 -0.37 4.58
N GLY A 57 6.77 -1.09 5.69
CA GLY A 57 6.18 -2.42 5.79
C GLY A 57 4.65 -2.33 5.87
N ALA A 58 4.13 -2.19 7.09
CA ALA A 58 2.79 -1.69 7.37
C ALA A 58 2.97 -0.39 8.17
N PRO A 59 2.81 0.78 7.53
CA PRO A 59 3.07 2.06 8.20
C PRO A 59 2.20 2.26 9.45
N GLU A 60 1.03 1.67 9.48
CA GLU A 60 0.04 1.71 10.55
C GLU A 60 0.54 1.06 11.87
N LEU A 61 1.53 0.16 11.76
CA LEU A 61 2.17 -0.47 12.94
C LEU A 61 3.13 0.47 13.69
N ASN A 62 3.52 1.60 13.09
CA ASN A 62 4.31 2.61 13.79
C ASN A 62 3.42 3.36 14.79
N ALA A 63 3.84 3.44 16.04
CA ALA A 63 3.07 4.10 17.11
C ALA A 63 2.75 5.58 16.81
N ASN A 64 3.50 6.23 15.93
CA ASN A 64 3.30 7.62 15.53
C ASN A 64 2.50 7.78 14.23
N PHE A 65 2.02 6.70 13.61
CA PHE A 65 1.27 6.77 12.36
C PHE A 65 0.05 7.70 12.48
N ARG A 66 -0.79 7.48 13.48
CA ARG A 66 -1.99 8.31 13.72
C ARG A 66 -1.65 9.77 13.96
N ARG A 67 -0.57 10.03 14.69
CA ARG A 67 -0.06 11.40 14.94
C ARG A 67 0.33 12.09 13.64
N LEU A 68 1.03 11.40 12.73
CA LEU A 68 1.39 11.92 11.41
C LEU A 68 0.18 12.22 10.54
N VAL A 69 -0.80 11.32 10.51
CA VAL A 69 -2.06 11.52 9.79
C VAL A 69 -2.75 12.79 10.28
N ILE A 70 -2.98 12.91 11.59
CA ILE A 70 -3.64 14.07 12.20
C ILE A 70 -2.89 15.36 11.88
N ALA A 71 -1.58 15.38 12.11
CA ALA A 71 -0.75 16.55 11.88
C ALA A 71 -0.72 16.97 10.40
N GLY A 72 -0.67 16.01 9.47
CA GLY A 72 -0.77 16.27 8.04
C GLY A 72 -2.11 16.88 7.65
N ARG A 73 -3.21 16.29 8.13
CA ARG A 73 -4.57 16.78 7.84
C ARG A 73 -4.84 18.17 8.43
N GLN A 74 -4.36 18.45 9.65
CA GLN A 74 -4.46 19.78 10.27
C GLN A 74 -3.74 20.87 9.46
N ARG A 75 -2.70 20.49 8.70
CA ARG A 75 -1.99 21.39 7.77
C ARG A 75 -2.61 21.47 6.37
N GLY A 76 -3.73 20.79 6.15
CA GLY A 76 -4.41 20.76 4.86
C GLY A 76 -3.71 19.87 3.82
N LEU A 77 -2.77 19.01 4.23
CA LEU A 77 -2.10 18.12 3.30
C LEU A 77 -3.06 16.98 2.86
N ARG A 78 -2.90 16.54 1.62
CA ARG A 78 -3.39 15.24 1.18
C ARG A 78 -2.51 14.17 1.85
N VAL A 79 -3.11 13.30 2.64
CA VAL A 79 -2.41 12.19 3.31
C VAL A 79 -2.75 10.91 2.58
N ILE A 80 -1.73 10.16 2.18
CA ILE A 80 -1.83 8.86 1.53
C ILE A 80 -1.30 7.80 2.48
N ASP A 81 -2.04 6.71 2.62
CA ASP A 81 -1.64 5.50 3.32
C ASP A 81 -1.45 4.35 2.31
N ARG A 82 -0.23 3.79 2.24
CA ARG A 82 0.09 2.64 1.40
C ARG A 82 -0.16 1.35 2.16
N CYS A 83 -1.44 1.03 2.23
CA CYS A 83 -2.02 -0.02 3.05
C CYS A 83 -1.84 -1.42 2.45
N ASN A 84 -1.53 -2.40 3.27
CA ASN A 84 -1.49 -3.80 2.86
C ASN A 84 -2.84 -4.53 3.01
N LEU A 85 -3.91 -3.85 3.40
CA LEU A 85 -5.27 -4.32 3.65
C LEU A 85 -5.42 -5.25 4.86
N THR A 86 -4.58 -6.28 5.00
CA THR A 86 -4.73 -7.24 6.11
C THR A 86 -4.47 -6.62 7.48
N ILE A 87 -3.86 -5.44 7.52
CA ILE A 87 -3.70 -4.68 8.76
C ILE A 87 -5.04 -4.24 9.37
N LEU A 88 -6.06 -4.03 8.53
CA LEU A 88 -7.41 -3.66 8.96
C LEU A 88 -8.14 -4.82 9.66
N GLU A 89 -7.66 -6.05 9.50
CA GLU A 89 -8.19 -7.25 10.15
C GLU A 89 -7.45 -7.60 11.47
N GLU A 90 -6.38 -6.87 11.79
CA GLU A 90 -5.65 -7.11 13.04
C GLU A 90 -6.46 -6.60 14.24
N PRO A 91 -6.58 -7.39 15.32
CA PRO A 91 -7.43 -7.03 16.47
C PRO A 91 -7.11 -5.67 17.09
N ASP A 92 -5.82 -5.32 17.16
CA ASP A 92 -5.36 -4.04 17.72
C ASP A 92 -5.61 -2.85 16.79
N HIS A 93 -6.16 -3.08 15.60
CA HIS A 93 -6.41 -2.08 14.54
C HIS A 93 -7.89 -2.07 14.09
N ALA A 94 -8.81 -2.59 14.92
CA ALA A 94 -10.22 -2.71 14.57
C ALA A 94 -10.90 -1.37 14.21
N ASP A 95 -10.43 -0.25 14.76
CA ASP A 95 -10.93 1.10 14.50
C ASP A 95 -10.16 1.84 13.37
N LEU A 96 -9.20 1.18 12.74
CA LEU A 96 -8.29 1.84 11.79
C LEU A 96 -9.01 2.32 10.54
N ALA A 97 -9.93 1.53 10.00
CA ALA A 97 -10.70 1.92 8.81
C ALA A 97 -11.54 3.19 9.06
N GLU A 98 -12.21 3.26 10.21
CA GLU A 98 -12.98 4.43 10.65
C GLU A 98 -12.06 5.64 10.88
N PHE A 99 -10.89 5.43 11.50
CA PHE A 99 -9.88 6.48 11.67
C PHE A 99 -9.42 7.05 10.33
N LEU A 100 -9.10 6.20 9.35
CA LEU A 100 -8.69 6.62 8.01
C LEU A 100 -9.81 7.42 7.31
N ALA A 101 -11.06 6.96 7.42
CA ALA A 101 -12.22 7.64 6.84
C ALA A 101 -12.48 9.00 7.51
N MET A 102 -12.47 9.06 8.83
CA MET A 102 -12.65 10.29 9.62
C MET A 102 -11.63 11.36 9.22
N HIS A 103 -10.39 10.97 9.03
CA HIS A 103 -9.32 11.88 8.62
C HIS A 103 -9.18 12.03 7.11
N ARG A 104 -10.10 11.45 6.30
CA ARG A 104 -10.12 11.53 4.84
C ARG A 104 -8.74 11.17 4.24
N VAL A 105 -8.12 10.11 4.76
CA VAL A 105 -6.86 9.57 4.25
C VAL A 105 -7.12 8.86 2.93
N GLU A 106 -6.33 9.12 1.90
CA GLU A 106 -6.36 8.33 0.66
C GLU A 106 -5.71 6.98 0.90
N VAL A 107 -6.43 5.90 0.63
CA VAL A 107 -5.92 4.54 0.77
C VAL A 107 -5.42 4.04 -0.58
N VAL A 108 -4.13 3.70 -0.64
CA VAL A 108 -3.50 3.02 -1.77
C VAL A 108 -3.22 1.57 -1.37
N ALA A 109 -4.18 0.71 -1.68
CA ALA A 109 -4.25 -0.64 -1.18
C ALA A 109 -3.54 -1.65 -2.08
N SER A 110 -2.68 -2.48 -1.49
CA SER A 110 -1.94 -3.52 -2.22
C SER A 110 -2.82 -4.74 -2.46
N LEU A 111 -3.32 -4.91 -3.69
CA LEU A 111 -4.01 -6.12 -4.15
C LEU A 111 -3.38 -6.57 -5.48
N PRO A 112 -2.30 -7.38 -5.45
CA PRO A 112 -1.47 -7.65 -6.61
C PRO A 112 -2.16 -8.46 -7.72
N CYS A 113 -3.31 -9.05 -7.46
CA CYS A 113 -4.16 -9.71 -8.45
C CYS A 113 -5.62 -9.70 -7.97
N TYR A 114 -6.56 -9.84 -8.88
CA TYR A 114 -7.98 -10.07 -8.56
C TYR A 114 -8.31 -11.56 -8.39
N LEU A 115 -7.37 -12.47 -8.68
CA LEU A 115 -7.51 -13.92 -8.46
C LEU A 115 -6.85 -14.32 -7.14
N GLY A 116 -7.62 -14.96 -6.26
CA GLY A 116 -7.20 -15.30 -4.91
C GLY A 116 -5.92 -16.12 -4.83
N GLU A 117 -5.80 -17.18 -5.66
CA GLU A 117 -4.59 -18.04 -5.69
C GLU A 117 -3.32 -17.23 -5.99
N ASN A 118 -3.42 -16.22 -6.84
CA ASN A 118 -2.29 -15.38 -7.22
C ASN A 118 -1.87 -14.44 -6.09
N VAL A 119 -2.83 -13.89 -5.36
CA VAL A 119 -2.57 -13.06 -4.18
C VAL A 119 -1.93 -13.89 -3.08
N ASP A 120 -2.51 -15.03 -2.76
CA ASP A 120 -2.03 -15.91 -1.70
C ASP A 120 -0.62 -16.45 -2.00
N ARG A 121 -0.32 -16.74 -3.26
CA ARG A 121 1.04 -17.17 -3.69
C ARG A 121 2.09 -16.07 -3.48
N GLN A 122 1.72 -14.80 -3.65
CA GLN A 122 2.65 -13.67 -3.50
C GLN A 122 2.78 -13.18 -2.07
N ARG A 123 1.70 -13.25 -1.28
CA ARG A 123 1.56 -12.56 -0.01
C ARG A 123 1.34 -13.46 1.19
N GLY A 124 0.95 -14.72 0.96
CA GLY A 124 0.64 -15.69 1.99
C GLY A 124 -0.81 -16.17 1.94
N LYS A 125 -1.04 -17.39 2.39
CA LYS A 125 -2.36 -18.04 2.38
C LYS A 125 -3.38 -17.23 3.18
N GLY A 126 -4.58 -17.05 2.62
CA GLY A 126 -5.70 -16.33 3.25
C GLY A 126 -5.62 -14.80 3.13
N THR A 127 -4.55 -14.28 2.50
CA THR A 127 -4.40 -12.83 2.29
C THR A 127 -5.48 -12.28 1.37
N PHE A 128 -5.92 -13.04 0.37
CA PHE A 128 -6.97 -12.59 -0.54
C PHE A 128 -8.29 -12.37 0.21
N ASP A 129 -8.75 -13.38 0.94
CA ASP A 129 -10.03 -13.29 1.66
C ASP A 129 -10.02 -12.16 2.70
N ALA A 130 -8.92 -12.00 3.44
CA ALA A 130 -8.73 -10.88 4.37
C ALA A 130 -8.76 -9.53 3.64
N SER A 131 -8.12 -9.44 2.48
CA SER A 131 -8.14 -8.22 1.65
C SER A 131 -9.54 -7.89 1.15
N ILE A 132 -10.35 -8.88 0.74
CA ILE A 132 -11.73 -8.69 0.30
C ILE A 132 -12.61 -8.16 1.45
N ARG A 133 -12.46 -8.71 2.68
CA ARG A 133 -13.19 -8.20 3.84
C ARG A 133 -12.81 -6.77 4.17
N ALA A 134 -11.52 -6.46 4.19
CA ALA A 134 -11.01 -5.11 4.41
C ALA A 134 -11.51 -4.11 3.36
N LEU A 135 -11.53 -4.48 2.07
CA LEU A 135 -12.08 -3.64 1.00
C LEU A 135 -13.58 -3.39 1.17
N ARG A 136 -14.35 -4.41 1.58
CA ARG A 136 -15.78 -4.24 1.89
C ARG A 136 -15.99 -3.30 3.07
N GLN A 137 -15.17 -3.40 4.13
CA GLN A 137 -15.20 -2.47 5.27
C GLN A 137 -14.92 -1.03 4.81
N LEU A 138 -13.91 -0.79 4.01
CA LEU A 138 -13.61 0.53 3.45
C LEU A 138 -14.76 1.04 2.57
N ASN A 139 -15.33 0.21 1.70
CA ASN A 139 -16.47 0.60 0.87
C ASN A 139 -17.72 0.93 1.70
N ALA A 140 -17.98 0.22 2.79
CA ALA A 140 -19.08 0.52 3.72
C ALA A 140 -18.94 1.90 4.36
N LEU A 141 -17.71 2.38 4.57
CA LEU A 141 -17.40 3.74 5.05
C LEU A 141 -17.45 4.80 3.93
N GLY A 142 -17.65 4.39 2.67
CA GLY A 142 -17.77 5.28 1.52
C GLY A 142 -16.52 5.40 0.65
N TYR A 143 -15.46 4.69 0.95
CA TYR A 143 -14.27 4.65 0.08
C TYR A 143 -14.61 4.12 -1.32
N GLY A 144 -13.94 4.67 -2.35
CA GLY A 144 -14.16 4.28 -3.73
C GLY A 144 -15.44 4.84 -4.37
N GLN A 145 -16.33 5.44 -3.59
CA GLN A 145 -17.59 6.01 -4.06
C GLN A 145 -17.42 7.47 -4.50
N PRO A 146 -17.92 7.87 -5.68
CA PRO A 146 -17.66 9.22 -6.22
C PRO A 146 -18.12 10.37 -5.33
N ALA A 147 -19.25 10.20 -4.63
CA ALA A 147 -19.89 11.27 -3.87
C ALA A 147 -19.24 11.57 -2.51
N THR A 148 -18.41 10.66 -1.98
CA THR A 148 -17.86 10.78 -0.61
C THR A 148 -16.55 11.55 -0.55
N GLY A 149 -15.77 11.50 -1.64
CA GLY A 149 -14.41 12.02 -1.70
C GLY A 149 -13.41 11.18 -0.87
N LEU A 150 -13.79 9.97 -0.44
CA LEU A 150 -12.89 8.99 0.18
C LEU A 150 -12.26 8.14 -0.91
N VAL A 151 -10.97 8.38 -1.17
CA VAL A 151 -10.27 7.78 -2.30
C VAL A 151 -9.68 6.43 -1.93
N LEU A 152 -10.03 5.39 -2.70
CA LEU A 152 -9.47 4.05 -2.65
C LEU A 152 -8.84 3.71 -3.99
N ASN A 153 -7.54 3.55 -4.02
CA ASN A 153 -6.82 3.09 -5.19
C ASN A 153 -6.23 1.69 -4.92
N LEU A 154 -6.21 0.84 -5.93
CA LEU A 154 -5.61 -0.48 -5.84
C LEU A 154 -4.25 -0.51 -6.54
N VAL A 155 -3.36 -1.40 -6.09
CA VAL A 155 -2.04 -1.61 -6.68
C VAL A 155 -1.90 -3.05 -7.14
N PHE A 156 -1.64 -3.20 -8.44
CA PHE A 156 -1.22 -4.45 -9.05
C PHE A 156 0.31 -4.60 -9.05
N ASN A 157 0.80 -5.80 -8.76
CA ASN A 157 2.19 -6.21 -8.99
C ASN A 157 2.22 -7.52 -9.77
N PRO A 158 3.03 -7.65 -10.84
CA PRO A 158 3.13 -8.89 -11.59
C PRO A 158 3.76 -10.01 -10.77
N GLN A 159 3.39 -11.26 -11.08
CA GLN A 159 4.03 -12.43 -10.52
C GLN A 159 5.36 -12.70 -11.23
N GLY A 160 6.46 -12.61 -10.48
CA GLY A 160 7.79 -12.90 -11.03
C GLY A 160 8.40 -11.79 -11.90
N PRO A 161 9.41 -12.15 -12.73
CA PRO A 161 10.20 -11.21 -13.49
C PRO A 161 9.58 -10.87 -14.86
N VAL A 162 8.41 -10.26 -14.83
CA VAL A 162 7.67 -9.82 -16.03
C VAL A 162 7.20 -8.39 -15.85
N LEU A 163 6.93 -7.70 -16.95
CA LEU A 163 6.31 -6.38 -16.92
C LEU A 163 4.80 -6.51 -16.66
N PRO A 164 4.16 -5.51 -16.04
CA PRO A 164 2.73 -5.48 -15.92
C PRO A 164 2.06 -5.36 -17.30
N PRO A 165 0.85 -5.91 -17.47
CA PRO A 165 0.07 -5.67 -18.68
C PRO A 165 -0.37 -4.20 -18.78
N PRO A 166 -0.91 -3.76 -19.94
CA PRO A 166 -1.46 -2.43 -20.08
C PRO A 166 -2.50 -2.11 -19.00
N GLN A 167 -2.39 -0.94 -18.38
CA GLN A 167 -3.17 -0.57 -17.19
C GLN A 167 -4.68 -0.53 -17.45
N ALA A 168 -5.13 0.01 -18.58
CA ALA A 168 -6.56 0.22 -18.82
C ALA A 168 -7.37 -1.10 -18.93
N PRO A 169 -6.98 -2.10 -19.76
CA PRO A 169 -7.65 -3.39 -19.76
C PRO A 169 -7.54 -4.14 -18.43
N LEU A 170 -6.40 -4.03 -17.73
CA LEU A 170 -6.25 -4.65 -16.42
C LEU A 170 -7.20 -4.02 -15.40
N ALA A 171 -7.34 -2.70 -15.39
CA ALA A 171 -8.27 -2.00 -14.50
C ALA A 171 -9.73 -2.35 -14.80
N ALA A 172 -10.08 -2.57 -16.08
CA ALA A 172 -11.41 -3.06 -16.46
C ALA A 172 -11.67 -4.46 -15.88
N ALA A 173 -10.72 -5.40 -16.03
CA ALA A 173 -10.84 -6.75 -15.47
C ALA A 173 -10.96 -6.73 -13.92
N TYR A 174 -10.20 -5.86 -13.23
CA TYR A 174 -10.35 -5.69 -11.78
C TYR A 174 -11.75 -5.20 -11.40
N ARG A 175 -12.32 -4.22 -12.13
CA ARG A 175 -13.67 -3.70 -11.86
C ARG A 175 -14.74 -4.76 -12.10
N GLU A 176 -14.63 -5.49 -13.22
CA GLU A 176 -15.55 -6.56 -13.56
C GLU A 176 -15.55 -7.66 -12.49
N HIS A 177 -14.39 -8.19 -12.16
CA HIS A 177 -14.27 -9.29 -11.20
C HIS A 177 -14.61 -8.88 -9.77
N LEU A 178 -13.97 -7.82 -9.25
CA LEU A 178 -14.18 -7.39 -7.87
C LEU A 178 -15.58 -6.79 -7.67
N GLY A 179 -16.10 -6.08 -8.67
CA GLY A 179 -17.46 -5.54 -8.65
C GLY A 179 -18.52 -6.63 -8.77
N GLY A 180 -18.35 -7.54 -9.74
CA GLY A 180 -19.32 -8.62 -10.01
C GLY A 180 -19.40 -9.67 -8.90
N GLU A 181 -18.27 -10.12 -8.38
CA GLU A 181 -18.24 -11.21 -7.39
C GLU A 181 -18.33 -10.71 -5.94
N PHE A 182 -17.76 -9.55 -5.65
CA PHE A 182 -17.61 -9.08 -4.26
C PHE A 182 -18.31 -7.77 -3.94
N GLY A 183 -18.85 -7.07 -4.96
CA GLY A 183 -19.50 -5.77 -4.80
C GLY A 183 -18.50 -4.64 -4.45
N ILE A 184 -17.20 -4.82 -4.74
CA ILE A 184 -16.16 -3.87 -4.39
C ILE A 184 -16.02 -2.79 -5.46
N VAL A 185 -15.93 -1.53 -5.00
CA VAL A 185 -15.66 -0.36 -5.84
C VAL A 185 -14.35 0.31 -5.44
N PHE A 186 -13.64 0.85 -6.42
CA PHE A 186 -12.39 1.59 -6.22
C PHE A 186 -12.21 2.68 -7.29
N ASN A 187 -11.38 3.68 -7.03
CA ASN A 187 -11.19 4.81 -7.94
C ASN A 187 -10.24 4.46 -9.09
N GLN A 188 -9.01 4.06 -8.78
CA GLN A 188 -7.98 3.78 -9.78
C GLN A 188 -7.23 2.49 -9.47
N LEU A 189 -6.69 1.86 -10.53
CA LEU A 189 -5.70 0.78 -10.42
C LEU A 189 -4.35 1.32 -10.85
N PHE A 190 -3.35 1.22 -9.97
CA PHE A 190 -1.95 1.46 -10.30
C PHE A 190 -1.27 0.14 -10.66
N THR A 191 -0.42 0.16 -11.66
CA THR A 191 0.43 -0.97 -12.03
C THR A 191 1.86 -0.67 -11.65
N LEU A 192 2.46 -1.51 -10.83
CA LEU A 192 3.85 -1.38 -10.42
C LEU A 192 4.68 -2.52 -10.99
N THR A 193 5.85 -2.18 -11.50
CA THR A 193 6.88 -3.16 -11.86
C THR A 193 7.65 -3.56 -10.61
N ASN A 194 7.94 -4.86 -10.46
CA ASN A 194 8.75 -5.32 -9.34
C ASN A 194 10.19 -4.81 -9.47
N MET A 195 10.71 -4.22 -8.41
CA MET A 195 12.12 -3.78 -8.37
C MET A 195 13.03 -4.97 -8.06
N PRO A 196 14.16 -5.15 -8.79
CA PRO A 196 15.11 -6.25 -8.57
C PRO A 196 16.02 -6.02 -7.36
N ILE A 197 15.42 -5.71 -6.22
CA ILE A 197 16.10 -5.40 -4.96
C ILE A 197 15.52 -6.24 -3.82
N GLN A 198 16.23 -6.27 -2.70
CA GLN A 198 15.81 -6.93 -1.47
C GLN A 198 15.34 -8.38 -1.70
N ARG A 199 14.19 -8.79 -1.13
CA ARG A 199 13.70 -10.17 -1.20
C ARG A 199 13.46 -10.64 -2.64
N PHE A 200 12.88 -9.79 -3.49
CA PHE A 200 12.66 -10.12 -4.89
C PHE A 200 13.99 -10.23 -5.66
N GLY A 201 14.92 -9.30 -5.44
CA GLY A 201 16.26 -9.35 -6.05
C GLY A 201 17.03 -10.60 -5.63
N SER A 202 17.02 -10.97 -4.35
CA SER A 202 17.66 -12.20 -3.87
C SER A 202 17.06 -13.45 -4.52
N MET A 203 15.74 -13.51 -4.69
CA MET A 203 15.05 -14.59 -5.40
C MET A 203 15.47 -14.68 -6.87
N LEU A 204 15.59 -13.54 -7.56
CA LEU A 204 16.05 -13.51 -8.96
C LEU A 204 17.49 -14.02 -9.09
N VAL A 205 18.37 -13.62 -8.17
CA VAL A 205 19.77 -14.11 -8.13
C VAL A 205 19.80 -15.62 -7.93
N SER A 206 19.06 -16.14 -6.95
CA SER A 206 19.02 -17.58 -6.66
C SER A 206 18.50 -18.44 -7.81
N LYS A 207 17.66 -17.85 -8.68
CA LYS A 207 17.10 -18.52 -9.87
C LYS A 207 17.87 -18.22 -11.16
N GLY A 208 18.98 -17.47 -11.10
CA GLY A 208 19.75 -17.07 -12.29
C GLY A 208 19.00 -16.14 -13.24
N GLN A 209 17.96 -15.46 -12.78
CA GLN A 209 17.07 -14.63 -13.59
C GLN A 209 17.36 -13.12 -13.51
N PHE A 210 18.31 -12.71 -12.66
CA PHE A 210 18.55 -11.30 -12.34
C PHE A 210 18.92 -10.46 -13.58
N ASN A 211 19.91 -10.92 -14.34
CA ASN A 211 20.39 -10.17 -15.52
C ASN A 211 19.33 -10.09 -16.63
N ASN A 212 18.61 -11.18 -16.86
CA ASN A 212 17.53 -11.20 -17.86
C ASN A 212 16.41 -10.22 -17.49
N TYR A 213 16.08 -10.14 -16.21
CA TYR A 213 15.08 -9.20 -15.73
C TYR A 213 15.55 -7.74 -15.81
N LEU A 214 16.83 -7.47 -15.52
CA LEU A 214 17.41 -6.13 -15.75
C LEU A 214 17.37 -5.70 -17.21
N GLN A 215 17.62 -6.63 -18.15
CA GLN A 215 17.49 -6.35 -19.58
C GLN A 215 16.05 -6.00 -19.96
N LEU A 216 15.08 -6.78 -19.46
CA LEU A 216 13.65 -6.50 -19.66
C LEU A 216 13.22 -5.11 -19.13
N LEU A 217 13.77 -4.67 -18.00
CA LEU A 217 13.47 -3.34 -17.43
C LEU A 217 14.10 -2.18 -18.23
N ARG A 218 15.06 -2.44 -19.11
CA ARG A 218 15.72 -1.43 -19.93
C ARG A 218 15.15 -1.33 -21.36
N SER A 219 14.36 -2.32 -21.77
CA SER A 219 13.68 -2.35 -23.08
C SER A 219 12.43 -1.47 -23.08
#